data_e57b38c020e297ec3032fcd201424fc1
#
_entry.id   e57b38c020e297ec3032fcd201424fc1
#
_cell.length_a   1.000
_cell.length_b   1.000
_cell.length_c   1.000
_cell.angle_alpha   90.00
_cell.angle_beta   90.00
_cell.angle_gamma   90.00
#
_symmetry.space_group_name_H-M   'P 1'
#
loop_
_entity.id
_entity.type
_entity.pdbx_description
1 polymer ?
#
loop_
_entity_poly.entity_id
_entity_poly.type
_entity_poly.pdbx_seq_one_letter_code
_entity_poly.pdbx_strand_id
1 'polypeptide(L)'
;MAVEEGQVLPGHALPFVGDCRWLISLDYDDTLRSDDAEQPVSDSFYELMRSWRAYGVRWGINTGRTLPYLCSELLPTAPFLPDFICTCERYVYIAQEDGKVSPLVEHNQRCYEHNMCVRESVTPLLHAQLLLLRQRMPELQWIIAPDDPLSVEAENSQTMDAIMAFLAPFVSSLEGVAPQRAGRYMRLADSRYCKGSALRSVAEQWRVPSSHWAIIGDGHNDLRAFQLFPEAFCGAPSTAHPDVLAWLADNGGCISSTPGVMEILYTWKPLHMTES
;
A
#
# COMPACT_ATOMS: atom_id res chain seq x y z
N MET A 1 -5.26 -4.31 -18.61
CA MET A 1 -4.67 -5.66 -18.45
C MET A 1 -5.79 -6.57 -17.98
N ALA A 2 -6.04 -7.65 -18.69
CA ALA A 2 -6.92 -8.69 -18.20
C ALA A 2 -6.36 -9.20 -16.85
N VAL A 3 -7.25 -9.52 -15.91
CA VAL A 3 -6.90 -10.20 -14.65
C VAL A 3 -6.30 -11.55 -15.06
N GLU A 4 -4.97 -11.64 -15.12
CA GLU A 4 -4.30 -12.89 -15.48
C GLU A 4 -4.56 -13.92 -14.41
N GLU A 5 -5.05 -15.08 -14.82
CA GLU A 5 -5.26 -16.25 -13.96
C GLU A 5 -3.93 -16.67 -13.35
N GLY A 6 -3.92 -16.80 -12.03
CA GLY A 6 -2.96 -17.48 -11.16
C GLY A 6 -1.49 -17.46 -11.61
N GLN A 7 -0.76 -16.40 -11.33
CA GLN A 7 0.68 -16.38 -11.53
C GLN A 7 1.35 -17.28 -10.49
N VAL A 8 2.09 -18.30 -10.94
CA VAL A 8 2.95 -19.12 -10.06
C VAL A 8 4.14 -18.27 -9.67
N LEU A 9 4.27 -17.96 -8.39
CA LEU A 9 5.40 -17.21 -7.88
C LEU A 9 6.50 -18.17 -7.41
N PRO A 10 7.79 -17.82 -7.60
CA PRO A 10 8.86 -18.54 -6.92
C PRO A 10 8.71 -18.30 -5.40
N GLY A 11 8.57 -19.34 -4.65
CA GLY A 11 8.44 -19.29 -3.19
C GLY A 11 7.42 -20.32 -2.68
N HIS A 12 7.56 -20.70 -1.42
CA HIS A 12 6.61 -21.60 -0.77
C HIS A 12 5.65 -20.77 0.09
N ALA A 13 4.34 -20.91 -0.14
CA ALA A 13 3.38 -20.48 0.86
C ALA A 13 3.55 -21.38 2.10
N LEU A 14 3.64 -20.79 3.26
CA LEU A 14 3.59 -21.57 4.49
C LEU A 14 2.15 -22.05 4.69
N PRO A 15 1.92 -23.35 4.94
CA PRO A 15 0.58 -23.82 5.27
C PRO A 15 0.04 -23.05 6.48
N PHE A 16 -1.19 -22.60 6.36
CA PHE A 16 -1.87 -21.93 7.44
C PHE A 16 -2.70 -22.93 8.24
N VAL A 17 -2.43 -23.03 9.53
CA VAL A 17 -3.18 -23.91 10.43
C VAL A 17 -4.10 -23.05 11.30
N GLY A 18 -5.42 -23.17 11.11
CA GLY A 18 -6.43 -22.47 11.90
C GLY A 18 -6.99 -21.19 11.28
N ASP A 19 -7.79 -20.46 12.07
CA ASP A 19 -8.45 -19.22 11.64
C ASP A 19 -7.48 -18.02 11.66
N CYS A 20 -7.66 -17.10 10.72
CA CYS A 20 -6.99 -15.79 10.77
C CYS A 20 -7.61 -14.98 11.93
N ARG A 21 -6.79 -14.57 12.88
CA ARG A 21 -7.21 -13.77 14.04
C ARG A 21 -6.67 -12.34 13.98
N TRP A 22 -5.51 -12.16 13.36
CA TRP A 22 -4.79 -10.91 13.32
C TRP A 22 -4.27 -10.66 11.91
N LEU A 23 -4.30 -9.41 11.48
CA LEU A 23 -3.91 -9.02 10.14
C LEU A 23 -2.85 -7.91 10.19
N ILE A 24 -1.74 -8.11 9.50
CA ILE A 24 -0.68 -7.12 9.36
C ILE A 24 -0.60 -6.68 7.91
N SER A 25 -0.79 -5.39 7.67
CA SER A 25 -0.61 -4.74 6.37
C SER A 25 0.62 -3.85 6.41
N LEU A 26 1.59 -4.12 5.57
CA LEU A 26 2.85 -3.41 5.50
C LEU A 26 2.99 -2.71 4.15
N ASP A 27 3.34 -1.43 4.15
CA ASP A 27 3.90 -0.83 2.95
C ASP A 27 5.26 -1.47 2.64
N TYR A 28 5.70 -1.34 1.38
CA TYR A 28 6.92 -1.99 0.92
C TYR A 28 8.12 -1.04 0.97
N ASP A 29 8.10 0.00 0.14
CA ASP A 29 9.21 0.96 0.04
C ASP A 29 9.29 1.80 1.32
N ASP A 30 10.50 2.08 1.81
CA ASP A 30 10.78 2.90 3.00
C ASP A 30 10.10 2.42 4.32
N THR A 31 9.42 1.27 4.28
CA THR A 31 8.73 0.66 5.42
C THR A 31 9.24 -0.76 5.68
N LEU A 32 8.85 -1.74 4.86
CA LEU A 32 9.31 -3.13 5.00
C LEU A 32 10.69 -3.33 4.37
N ARG A 33 10.96 -2.69 3.24
CA ARG A 33 12.21 -2.73 2.52
C ARG A 33 13.21 -1.78 3.15
N SER A 34 14.44 -2.27 3.37
CA SER A 34 15.60 -1.45 3.72
C SER A 34 16.44 -1.18 2.46
N ASP A 35 16.84 0.08 2.26
CA ASP A 35 17.71 0.46 1.13
C ASP A 35 19.15 -0.06 1.25
N ASP A 36 19.59 -0.44 2.46
CA ASP A 36 20.98 -0.80 2.76
C ASP A 36 21.29 -2.29 2.59
N ALA A 37 20.37 -3.11 2.11
CA ALA A 37 20.52 -4.54 2.25
C ALA A 37 20.75 -5.28 0.92
N GLU A 38 21.73 -6.18 0.93
CA GLU A 38 21.80 -7.32 0.02
C GLU A 38 20.48 -8.14 0.03
N GLN A 39 19.72 -8.03 1.13
CA GLN A 39 18.37 -8.57 1.28
C GLN A 39 17.39 -7.42 1.53
N PRO A 40 16.37 -7.24 0.69
CA PRO A 40 15.39 -6.16 0.84
C PRO A 40 14.58 -6.25 2.14
N VAL A 41 14.39 -7.45 2.70
CA VAL A 41 13.65 -7.71 3.94
C VAL A 41 14.49 -8.60 4.85
N SER A 42 14.63 -8.24 6.12
CA SER A 42 15.50 -8.95 7.07
C SER A 42 15.00 -10.37 7.41
N ASP A 43 15.93 -11.29 7.66
CA ASP A 43 15.61 -12.64 8.12
C ASP A 43 14.84 -12.64 9.44
N SER A 44 15.16 -11.71 10.36
CA SER A 44 14.47 -11.56 11.65
C SER A 44 12.98 -11.23 11.48
N PHE A 45 12.60 -10.48 10.44
CA PHE A 45 11.20 -10.25 10.11
C PHE A 45 10.50 -11.56 9.73
N TYR A 46 11.12 -12.34 8.85
CA TYR A 46 10.53 -13.62 8.43
C TYR A 46 10.43 -14.64 9.57
N GLU A 47 11.42 -14.69 10.47
CA GLU A 47 11.38 -15.52 11.68
C GLU A 47 10.22 -15.10 12.60
N LEU A 48 10.04 -13.79 12.80
CA LEU A 48 8.92 -13.25 13.57
C LEU A 48 7.57 -13.63 12.94
N MET A 49 7.39 -13.41 11.65
CA MET A 49 6.14 -13.77 10.94
C MET A 49 5.86 -15.27 11.01
N ARG A 50 6.89 -16.11 10.88
CA ARG A 50 6.76 -17.57 11.03
C ARG A 50 6.29 -17.94 12.44
N SER A 51 6.88 -17.33 13.47
CA SER A 51 6.50 -17.61 14.87
C SER A 51 5.08 -17.18 15.19
N TRP A 52 4.64 -16.03 14.66
CA TRP A 52 3.31 -15.48 14.91
C TRP A 52 2.20 -16.19 14.16
N ARG A 53 2.53 -16.91 13.12
CA ARG A 53 1.57 -17.70 12.35
C ARG A 53 0.80 -18.72 13.20
N ALA A 54 1.45 -19.32 14.19
CA ALA A 54 0.82 -20.24 15.13
C ALA A 54 -0.28 -19.59 16.00
N TYR A 55 -0.26 -18.27 16.12
CA TYR A 55 -1.25 -17.48 16.86
C TYR A 55 -2.37 -16.91 15.96
N GLY A 56 -2.40 -17.30 14.71
CA GLY A 56 -3.41 -16.83 13.74
C GLY A 56 -3.08 -15.48 13.11
N VAL A 57 -1.82 -15.04 13.11
CA VAL A 57 -1.39 -13.84 12.41
C VAL A 57 -1.20 -14.14 10.94
N ARG A 58 -1.79 -13.31 10.07
CA ARG A 58 -1.49 -13.22 8.64
C ARG A 58 -0.92 -11.86 8.32
N TRP A 59 0.00 -11.83 7.39
CA TRP A 59 0.64 -10.61 6.98
C TRP A 59 0.66 -10.47 5.46
N GLY A 60 0.74 -9.24 5.00
CA GLY A 60 0.86 -8.97 3.57
C GLY A 60 1.43 -7.61 3.26
N ILE A 61 1.73 -7.42 1.98
CA ILE A 61 2.28 -6.20 1.41
C ILE A 61 1.14 -5.40 0.80
N ASN A 62 1.13 -4.09 1.05
CA ASN A 62 0.15 -3.17 0.51
C ASN A 62 0.85 -1.94 -0.07
N THR A 63 1.15 -1.96 -1.36
CA THR A 63 2.09 -1.06 -2.02
C THR A 63 1.54 -0.40 -3.28
N GLY A 64 2.14 0.73 -3.66
CA GLY A 64 1.96 1.34 -4.97
C GLY A 64 2.59 0.57 -6.13
N ARG A 65 3.51 -0.35 -5.83
CA ARG A 65 4.20 -1.17 -6.85
C ARG A 65 3.26 -2.15 -7.54
N THR A 66 3.65 -2.57 -8.74
CA THR A 66 2.93 -3.58 -9.52
C THR A 66 3.30 -5.00 -9.07
N LEU A 67 2.44 -5.99 -9.36
CA LEU A 67 2.76 -7.40 -9.07
C LEU A 67 4.02 -7.88 -9.80
N PRO A 68 4.24 -7.60 -11.11
CA PRO A 68 5.49 -7.95 -11.79
C PRO A 68 6.74 -7.39 -11.11
N TYR A 69 6.69 -6.16 -10.58
CA TYR A 69 7.80 -5.58 -9.84
C TYR A 69 8.13 -6.40 -8.58
N LEU A 70 7.14 -6.74 -7.77
CA LEU A 70 7.35 -7.56 -6.59
C LEU A 70 7.86 -8.97 -6.93
N CYS A 71 7.38 -9.54 -8.05
CA CYS A 71 7.84 -10.84 -8.55
C CYS A 71 9.31 -10.84 -8.95
N SER A 72 9.84 -9.72 -9.44
CA SER A 72 11.26 -9.63 -9.81
C SER A 72 12.17 -9.27 -8.65
N GLU A 73 11.73 -8.41 -7.74
CA GLU A 73 12.59 -7.81 -6.74
C GLU A 73 12.53 -8.50 -5.36
N LEU A 74 11.32 -8.80 -4.88
CA LEU A 74 11.13 -9.31 -3.53
C LEU A 74 10.97 -10.82 -3.49
N LEU A 75 10.05 -11.35 -4.30
CA LEU A 75 9.61 -12.73 -4.13
C LEU A 75 10.70 -13.78 -4.40
N PRO A 76 11.71 -13.54 -5.26
CA PRO A 76 12.81 -14.49 -5.44
C PRO A 76 13.68 -14.66 -4.20
N THR A 77 13.76 -13.66 -3.33
CA THR A 77 14.59 -13.67 -2.12
C THR A 77 13.79 -13.99 -0.85
N ALA A 78 12.46 -13.95 -0.92
CA ALA A 78 11.59 -14.24 0.21
C ALA A 78 11.59 -15.74 0.55
N PRO A 79 11.89 -16.13 1.80
CA PRO A 79 11.87 -17.53 2.22
C PRO A 79 10.47 -18.16 2.20
N PHE A 80 9.44 -17.32 2.23
CA PHE A 80 8.04 -17.67 2.02
C PHE A 80 7.21 -16.46 1.60
N LEU A 81 6.10 -16.72 0.92
CA LEU A 81 5.22 -15.68 0.41
C LEU A 81 4.45 -14.97 1.54
N PRO A 82 4.14 -13.66 1.40
CA PRO A 82 3.10 -13.02 2.19
C PRO A 82 1.74 -13.70 1.95
N ASP A 83 0.85 -13.67 2.93
CA ASP A 83 -0.48 -14.27 2.84
C ASP A 83 -1.39 -13.50 1.85
N PHE A 84 -1.15 -12.20 1.68
CA PHE A 84 -1.80 -11.37 0.67
C PHE A 84 -0.84 -10.32 0.11
N ILE A 85 -1.15 -9.85 -1.10
CA ILE A 85 -0.42 -8.78 -1.76
C ILE A 85 -1.45 -7.80 -2.33
N CYS A 86 -1.39 -6.53 -1.91
CA CYS A 86 -2.12 -5.45 -2.52
C CYS A 86 -1.17 -4.61 -3.37
N THR A 87 -1.47 -4.48 -4.66
CA THR A 87 -0.63 -3.78 -5.64
C THR A 87 -1.32 -2.56 -6.22
N CYS A 88 -0.54 -1.62 -6.73
CA CYS A 88 -1.07 -0.36 -7.26
C CYS A 88 -2.05 0.33 -6.30
N GLU A 89 -1.90 0.10 -4.98
CA GLU A 89 -2.74 0.60 -3.88
C GLU A 89 -4.19 0.09 -3.88
N ARG A 90 -4.55 -0.89 -4.71
CA ARG A 90 -5.96 -1.23 -4.96
C ARG A 90 -6.24 -2.66 -5.38
N TYR A 91 -5.33 -3.34 -6.08
CA TYR A 91 -5.56 -4.72 -6.54
C TYR A 91 -5.11 -5.71 -5.48
N VAL A 92 -5.94 -6.69 -5.20
CA VAL A 92 -5.73 -7.67 -4.13
C VAL A 92 -5.46 -9.05 -4.70
N TYR A 93 -4.42 -9.70 -4.17
CA TYR A 93 -4.05 -11.07 -4.47
C TYR A 93 -3.87 -11.84 -3.16
N ILE A 94 -4.34 -13.08 -3.12
CA ILE A 94 -4.25 -13.96 -1.96
C ILE A 94 -3.32 -15.12 -2.29
N ALA A 95 -2.34 -15.38 -1.43
CA ALA A 95 -1.46 -16.54 -1.57
C ALA A 95 -2.23 -17.83 -1.27
N GLN A 96 -2.02 -18.83 -2.13
CA GLN A 96 -2.60 -20.16 -2.02
C GLN A 96 -1.57 -21.15 -1.46
N GLU A 97 -2.01 -22.25 -0.90
CA GLU A 97 -1.13 -23.25 -0.31
C GLU A 97 -0.17 -23.88 -1.34
N ASP A 98 -0.52 -23.88 -2.62
CA ASP A 98 0.32 -24.37 -3.71
C ASP A 98 1.40 -23.37 -4.17
N GLY A 99 1.55 -22.25 -3.48
CA GLY A 99 2.53 -21.20 -3.80
C GLY A 99 2.09 -20.25 -4.92
N LYS A 100 0.85 -20.36 -5.41
CA LYS A 100 0.28 -19.39 -6.34
C LYS A 100 -0.32 -18.21 -5.61
N VAL A 101 -0.39 -17.07 -6.29
CA VAL A 101 -1.22 -15.95 -5.86
C VAL A 101 -2.43 -15.84 -6.80
N SER A 102 -3.61 -15.78 -6.21
CA SER A 102 -4.86 -15.66 -6.94
C SER A 102 -5.48 -14.28 -6.71
N PRO A 103 -5.95 -13.60 -7.77
CA PRO A 103 -6.64 -12.33 -7.62
C PRO A 103 -7.93 -12.50 -6.80
N LEU A 104 -8.26 -11.51 -5.97
CA LEU A 104 -9.59 -11.37 -5.39
C LEU A 104 -10.52 -10.85 -6.49
N VAL A 105 -11.06 -11.78 -7.29
CA VAL A 105 -11.65 -11.53 -8.62
C VAL A 105 -12.71 -10.43 -8.58
N GLU A 106 -13.71 -10.56 -7.69
CA GLU A 106 -14.81 -9.59 -7.61
C GLU A 106 -14.35 -8.16 -7.26
N HIS A 107 -13.39 -8.05 -6.32
CA HIS A 107 -12.83 -6.77 -5.94
C HIS A 107 -12.02 -6.17 -7.09
N ASN A 108 -11.10 -6.96 -7.66
CA ASN A 108 -10.21 -6.48 -8.71
C ASN A 108 -10.96 -6.10 -9.99
N GLN A 109 -11.98 -6.87 -10.36
CA GLN A 109 -12.81 -6.56 -11.53
C GLN A 109 -13.56 -5.23 -11.35
N ARG A 110 -14.25 -5.05 -10.22
CA ARG A 110 -14.93 -3.78 -9.91
C ARG A 110 -13.96 -2.60 -9.87
N CYS A 111 -12.79 -2.80 -9.24
CA CYS A 111 -11.74 -1.79 -9.18
C CYS A 111 -11.28 -1.39 -10.60
N TYR A 112 -11.03 -2.37 -11.46
CA TYR A 112 -10.62 -2.12 -12.84
C TYR A 112 -11.67 -1.34 -13.61
N GLU A 113 -12.92 -1.77 -13.62
CA GLU A 113 -14.02 -1.14 -14.34
C GLU A 113 -14.21 0.32 -13.91
N HIS A 114 -14.24 0.59 -12.60
CA HIS A 114 -14.40 1.95 -12.10
C HIS A 114 -13.19 2.85 -12.43
N ASN A 115 -11.98 2.34 -12.32
CA ASN A 115 -10.79 3.12 -12.69
C ASN A 115 -10.69 3.34 -14.21
N MET A 116 -11.21 2.43 -15.03
CA MET A 116 -11.32 2.67 -16.48
C MET A 116 -12.30 3.81 -16.78
N CYS A 117 -13.44 3.88 -16.12
CA CYS A 117 -14.37 5.02 -16.25
C CYS A 117 -13.71 6.35 -15.88
N VAL A 118 -12.94 6.37 -14.75
CA VAL A 118 -12.17 7.56 -14.36
C VAL A 118 -11.12 7.90 -15.42
N ARG A 119 -10.40 6.91 -15.92
CA ARG A 119 -9.37 7.12 -16.95
C ARG A 119 -9.98 7.75 -18.22
N GLU A 120 -11.08 7.25 -18.71
CA GLU A 120 -11.73 7.76 -19.92
C GLU A 120 -12.25 9.18 -19.75
N SER A 121 -12.88 9.48 -18.62
CA SER A 121 -13.51 10.77 -18.36
C SER A 121 -12.53 11.85 -17.90
N VAL A 122 -11.52 11.50 -17.10
CA VAL A 122 -10.63 12.48 -16.44
C VAL A 122 -9.36 12.77 -17.23
N THR A 123 -8.84 11.81 -18.02
CA THR A 123 -7.57 12.02 -18.76
C THR A 123 -7.56 13.33 -19.58
N PRO A 124 -8.54 13.62 -20.45
CA PRO A 124 -8.49 14.84 -21.26
C PRO A 124 -8.56 16.11 -20.39
N LEU A 125 -9.29 16.05 -19.28
CA LEU A 125 -9.43 17.17 -18.35
C LEU A 125 -8.12 17.43 -17.58
N LEU A 126 -7.50 16.37 -17.06
CA LEU A 126 -6.21 16.46 -16.38
C LEU A 126 -5.13 17.02 -17.31
N HIS A 127 -5.04 16.50 -18.53
CA HIS A 127 -4.05 16.98 -19.51
C HIS A 127 -4.24 18.47 -19.85
N ALA A 128 -5.47 18.95 -19.92
CA ALA A 128 -5.75 20.38 -20.08
C ALA A 128 -5.22 21.21 -18.89
N GLN A 129 -5.42 20.73 -17.65
CA GLN A 129 -4.88 21.38 -16.45
C GLN A 129 -3.34 21.35 -16.41
N LEU A 130 -2.74 20.24 -16.81
CA LEU A 130 -1.29 20.10 -16.87
C LEU A 130 -0.65 21.02 -17.95
N LEU A 131 -1.35 21.28 -19.06
CA LEU A 131 -0.92 22.27 -20.04
C LEU A 131 -0.96 23.69 -19.44
N LEU A 132 -2.01 24.04 -18.68
CA LEU A 132 -2.09 25.32 -17.97
C LEU A 132 -1.00 25.43 -16.89
N LEU A 133 -0.74 24.37 -16.16
CA LEU A 133 0.37 24.32 -15.19
C LEU A 133 1.70 24.65 -15.86
N ARG A 134 2.01 24.00 -16.98
CA ARG A 134 3.27 24.24 -17.74
C ARG A 134 3.41 25.68 -18.21
N GLN A 135 2.30 26.35 -18.53
CA GLN A 135 2.30 27.75 -18.94
C GLN A 135 2.50 28.71 -17.76
N ARG A 136 1.92 28.38 -16.58
CA ARG A 136 1.93 29.25 -15.40
C ARG A 136 3.16 29.08 -14.52
N MET A 137 3.72 27.85 -14.50
CA MET A 137 4.83 27.46 -13.65
C MET A 137 5.84 26.66 -14.48
N PRO A 138 6.48 27.29 -15.51
CA PRO A 138 7.36 26.61 -16.45
C PRO A 138 8.65 26.07 -15.81
N GLU A 139 8.98 26.56 -14.61
CA GLU A 139 10.15 26.12 -13.83
C GLU A 139 9.96 24.73 -13.20
N LEU A 140 8.73 24.27 -13.02
CA LEU A 140 8.46 22.96 -12.44
C LEU A 140 8.78 21.83 -13.42
N GLN A 141 9.60 20.89 -12.98
CA GLN A 141 9.97 19.72 -13.77
C GLN A 141 9.12 18.52 -13.41
N TRP A 142 8.37 18.02 -14.40
CA TRP A 142 7.49 16.86 -14.24
C TRP A 142 7.19 16.21 -15.59
N ILE A 143 6.75 14.95 -15.53
CA ILE A 143 6.27 14.17 -16.68
C ILE A 143 4.94 13.49 -16.38
N ILE A 144 4.20 13.17 -17.42
CA ILE A 144 3.09 12.20 -17.32
C ILE A 144 3.73 10.81 -17.42
N ALA A 145 3.37 9.89 -16.52
CA ALA A 145 3.91 8.54 -16.55
C ALA A 145 3.55 7.85 -17.87
N PRO A 146 4.50 7.19 -18.55
CA PRO A 146 4.26 6.62 -19.89
C PRO A 146 3.10 5.63 -19.95
N ASP A 147 2.93 4.83 -18.88
CA ASP A 147 1.95 3.75 -18.85
C ASP A 147 0.62 4.13 -18.18
N ASP A 148 0.56 5.30 -17.56
CA ASP A 148 -0.64 5.76 -16.87
C ASP A 148 -0.90 7.26 -17.08
N PRO A 149 -1.83 7.64 -18.00
CA PRO A 149 -2.08 9.04 -18.34
C PRO A 149 -2.74 9.86 -17.22
N LEU A 150 -3.15 9.22 -16.12
CA LEU A 150 -3.63 9.89 -14.91
C LEU A 150 -2.54 10.12 -13.87
N SER A 151 -1.30 9.70 -14.16
CA SER A 151 -0.19 9.76 -13.24
C SER A 151 0.82 10.84 -13.65
N VAL A 152 1.30 11.57 -12.65
CA VAL A 152 2.34 12.60 -12.79
C VAL A 152 3.51 12.24 -11.90
N GLU A 153 4.72 12.31 -12.44
CA GLU A 153 5.96 12.18 -11.72
C GLU A 153 6.71 13.52 -11.76
N ALA A 154 7.00 14.06 -10.59
CA ALA A 154 7.75 15.30 -10.42
C ALA A 154 9.25 15.01 -10.17
N GLU A 155 10.09 16.01 -10.33
CA GLU A 155 11.52 15.93 -10.03
C GLU A 155 11.77 15.55 -8.55
N ASN A 156 10.96 16.14 -7.65
CA ASN A 156 11.06 15.91 -6.20
C ASN A 156 9.70 16.13 -5.52
N SER A 157 9.62 15.82 -4.21
CA SER A 157 8.39 15.96 -3.43
C SER A 157 7.90 17.41 -3.32
N GLN A 158 8.78 18.39 -3.24
CA GLN A 158 8.41 19.82 -3.16
C GLN A 158 7.76 20.29 -4.47
N THR A 159 8.27 19.86 -5.61
CA THR A 159 7.64 20.10 -6.91
C THR A 159 6.27 19.46 -6.97
N MET A 160 6.12 18.24 -6.44
CA MET A 160 4.82 17.58 -6.36
C MET A 160 3.83 18.34 -5.46
N ASP A 161 4.27 18.93 -4.34
CA ASP A 161 3.43 19.79 -3.50
C ASP A 161 2.86 20.97 -4.29
N ALA A 162 3.68 21.64 -5.10
CA ALA A 162 3.24 22.74 -5.93
C ALA A 162 2.24 22.29 -7.02
N ILE A 163 2.49 21.14 -7.65
CA ILE A 163 1.56 20.53 -8.63
C ILE A 163 0.22 20.19 -7.98
N MET A 164 0.26 19.55 -6.81
CA MET A 164 -0.95 19.19 -6.06
C MET A 164 -1.75 20.40 -5.65
N ALA A 165 -1.09 21.46 -5.14
CA ALA A 165 -1.74 22.71 -4.80
C ALA A 165 -2.40 23.38 -6.01
N PHE A 166 -1.75 23.37 -7.16
CA PHE A 166 -2.32 23.88 -8.41
C PHE A 166 -3.54 23.05 -8.87
N LEU A 167 -3.48 21.74 -8.77
CA LEU A 167 -4.55 20.84 -9.20
C LEU A 167 -5.70 20.72 -8.20
N ALA A 168 -5.52 21.14 -6.95
CA ALA A 168 -6.51 20.95 -5.88
C ALA A 168 -7.92 21.46 -6.21
N PRO A 169 -8.12 22.69 -6.79
CA PRO A 169 -9.45 23.15 -7.17
C PRO A 169 -10.09 22.28 -8.27
N PHE A 170 -9.29 21.82 -9.22
CA PHE A 170 -9.74 20.93 -10.29
C PHE A 170 -10.14 19.57 -9.72
N VAL A 171 -9.29 18.94 -8.92
CA VAL A 171 -9.58 17.65 -8.30
C VAL A 171 -10.83 17.71 -7.42
N SER A 172 -10.99 18.78 -6.66
CA SER A 172 -12.18 19.00 -5.81
C SER A 172 -13.48 19.15 -6.61
N SER A 173 -13.40 19.48 -7.89
CA SER A 173 -14.57 19.55 -8.79
C SER A 173 -14.95 18.21 -9.40
N LEU A 174 -14.12 17.18 -9.25
CA LEU A 174 -14.35 15.83 -9.78
C LEU A 174 -15.05 14.96 -8.74
N GLU A 175 -16.27 14.54 -9.06
CA GLU A 175 -17.01 13.62 -8.19
C GLU A 175 -16.41 12.20 -8.28
N GLY A 176 -16.18 11.58 -7.12
CA GLY A 176 -15.71 10.21 -7.03
C GLY A 176 -14.23 9.99 -7.42
N VAL A 177 -13.45 11.07 -7.61
CA VAL A 177 -12.02 11.00 -7.95
C VAL A 177 -11.19 11.55 -6.80
N ALA A 178 -10.07 10.91 -6.51
CA ALA A 178 -9.13 11.35 -5.49
C ALA A 178 -7.67 11.21 -5.98
N PRO A 179 -6.77 12.09 -5.53
CA PRO A 179 -5.36 11.90 -5.74
C PRO A 179 -4.82 10.81 -4.81
N GLN A 180 -3.99 9.96 -5.37
CA GLN A 180 -3.16 9.01 -4.63
C GLN A 180 -1.72 9.47 -4.78
N ARG A 181 -1.04 9.76 -3.66
CA ARG A 181 0.30 10.31 -3.65
C ARG A 181 1.28 9.40 -2.93
N ALA A 182 2.46 9.23 -3.53
CA ALA A 182 3.64 8.60 -2.92
C ALA A 182 4.87 9.46 -3.26
N GLY A 183 5.37 10.23 -2.29
CA GLY A 183 6.50 11.12 -2.46
C GLY A 183 6.35 12.10 -3.64
N ARG A 184 7.20 11.95 -4.67
CA ARG A 184 7.22 12.76 -5.91
C ARG A 184 6.25 12.26 -7.00
N TYR A 185 5.46 11.24 -6.72
CA TYR A 185 4.51 10.63 -7.63
C TYR A 185 3.08 10.87 -7.18
N MET A 186 2.18 11.18 -8.11
CA MET A 186 0.75 11.25 -7.86
C MET A 186 -0.03 10.65 -9.01
N ARG A 187 -1.20 10.09 -8.70
CA ARG A 187 -2.18 9.59 -9.66
C ARG A 187 -3.59 10.00 -9.26
N LEU A 188 -4.43 10.31 -10.25
CA LEU A 188 -5.87 10.41 -10.04
C LEU A 188 -6.51 9.03 -10.21
N ALA A 189 -7.34 8.64 -9.26
CA ALA A 189 -8.01 7.35 -9.24
C ALA A 189 -9.42 7.47 -8.67
N ASP A 190 -10.22 6.43 -8.86
CA ASP A 190 -11.52 6.33 -8.20
C ASP A 190 -11.34 6.36 -6.68
N SER A 191 -12.03 7.27 -6.00
CA SER A 191 -11.86 7.53 -4.58
C SER A 191 -12.24 6.37 -3.66
N ARG A 192 -12.96 5.38 -4.18
CA ARG A 192 -13.36 4.16 -3.45
C ARG A 192 -12.20 3.18 -3.28
N TYR A 193 -11.16 3.29 -4.12
CA TYR A 193 -10.04 2.35 -4.14
C TYR A 193 -8.75 3.01 -3.68
N CYS A 194 -8.20 2.50 -2.60
CA CYS A 194 -6.95 2.94 -1.97
C CYS A 194 -6.38 1.79 -1.13
N LYS A 195 -5.20 1.95 -0.53
CA LYS A 195 -4.61 0.96 0.37
C LYS A 195 -5.60 0.47 1.45
N GLY A 196 -6.39 1.38 2.01
CA GLY A 196 -7.39 1.03 3.03
C GLY A 196 -8.53 0.15 2.49
N SER A 197 -9.09 0.45 1.31
CA SER A 197 -10.15 -0.37 0.73
C SER A 197 -9.65 -1.75 0.28
N ALA A 198 -8.41 -1.84 -0.20
CA ALA A 198 -7.78 -3.12 -0.52
C ALA A 198 -7.63 -3.99 0.73
N LEU A 199 -7.13 -3.41 1.83
CA LEU A 199 -7.01 -4.10 3.11
C LEU A 199 -8.38 -4.55 3.66
N ARG A 200 -9.41 -3.71 3.54
CA ARG A 200 -10.79 -4.08 3.92
C ARG A 200 -11.24 -5.35 3.20
N SER A 201 -11.02 -5.42 1.88
CA SER A 201 -11.43 -6.59 1.10
C SER A 201 -10.69 -7.88 1.52
N VAL A 202 -9.42 -7.78 1.90
CA VAL A 202 -8.66 -8.90 2.49
C VAL A 202 -9.28 -9.33 3.83
N ALA A 203 -9.55 -8.36 4.69
CA ALA A 203 -10.07 -8.63 6.03
C ALA A 203 -11.49 -9.21 6.01
N GLU A 204 -12.34 -8.77 5.08
CA GLU A 204 -13.66 -9.34 4.82
C GLU A 204 -13.57 -10.81 4.38
N GLN A 205 -12.61 -11.13 3.49
CA GLN A 205 -12.34 -12.50 3.06
C GLN A 205 -12.03 -13.44 4.24
N TRP A 206 -11.31 -12.94 5.24
CA TRP A 206 -10.90 -13.71 6.41
C TRP A 206 -11.70 -13.41 7.67
N ARG A 207 -12.69 -12.51 7.58
CA ARG A 207 -13.58 -12.11 8.69
C ARG A 207 -12.84 -11.58 9.92
N VAL A 208 -11.78 -10.81 9.70
CA VAL A 208 -10.96 -10.21 10.76
C VAL A 208 -11.44 -8.79 11.03
N PRO A 209 -11.88 -8.46 12.26
CA PRO A 209 -12.31 -7.10 12.60
C PRO A 209 -11.13 -6.13 12.61
N SER A 210 -11.37 -4.86 12.27
CA SER A 210 -10.32 -3.84 12.13
C SER A 210 -9.55 -3.54 13.41
N SER A 211 -10.15 -3.76 14.58
CA SER A 211 -9.44 -3.70 15.87
C SER A 211 -8.35 -4.76 16.04
N HIS A 212 -8.29 -5.74 15.15
CA HIS A 212 -7.27 -6.80 15.11
C HIS A 212 -6.26 -6.60 13.97
N TRP A 213 -6.19 -5.40 13.39
CA TRP A 213 -5.23 -5.10 12.34
C TRP A 213 -4.06 -4.28 12.87
N ALA A 214 -2.90 -4.50 12.26
CA ALA A 214 -1.78 -3.58 12.28
C ALA A 214 -1.58 -3.04 10.86
N ILE A 215 -1.59 -1.73 10.70
CA ILE A 215 -1.33 -1.04 9.44
C ILE A 215 -0.05 -0.25 9.63
N ILE A 216 0.97 -0.54 8.84
CA ILE A 216 2.28 0.09 8.98
C ILE A 216 2.71 0.62 7.62
N GLY A 217 3.06 1.91 7.56
CA GLY A 217 3.46 2.59 6.33
C GLY A 217 4.02 3.98 6.62
N ASP A 218 4.65 4.59 5.63
CA ASP A 218 5.40 5.84 5.76
C ASP A 218 4.83 7.01 4.95
N GLY A 219 3.94 6.75 4.00
CA GLY A 219 3.50 7.70 3.00
C GLY A 219 2.06 8.21 3.15
N HIS A 220 1.70 9.22 2.35
CA HIS A 220 0.34 9.77 2.32
C HIS A 220 -0.74 8.74 1.94
N ASN A 221 -0.40 7.75 1.12
CA ASN A 221 -1.28 6.65 0.74
C ASN A 221 -1.60 5.74 1.93
N ASP A 222 -0.69 5.62 2.91
CA ASP A 222 -0.90 4.90 4.17
C ASP A 222 -1.73 5.71 5.14
N LEU A 223 -1.50 7.02 5.22
CA LEU A 223 -2.28 7.94 6.06
C LEU A 223 -3.78 7.79 5.79
N ARG A 224 -4.18 7.63 4.53
CA ARG A 224 -5.58 7.38 4.19
C ARG A 224 -6.10 6.06 4.75
N ALA A 225 -5.28 5.00 4.78
CA ALA A 225 -5.66 3.74 5.40
C ALA A 225 -5.80 3.89 6.92
N PHE A 226 -4.91 4.61 7.57
CA PHE A 226 -5.00 4.93 9.01
C PHE A 226 -6.30 5.67 9.35
N GLN A 227 -6.64 6.71 8.57
CA GLN A 227 -7.87 7.48 8.75
C GLN A 227 -9.14 6.68 8.56
N LEU A 228 -9.14 5.66 7.70
CA LEU A 228 -10.28 4.78 7.44
C LEU A 228 -10.50 3.76 8.56
N PHE A 229 -9.48 3.43 9.34
CA PHE A 229 -9.50 2.42 10.39
C PHE A 229 -8.82 2.90 11.67
N PRO A 230 -9.38 3.93 12.33
CA PRO A 230 -8.78 4.52 13.53
C PRO A 230 -8.71 3.54 14.72
N GLU A 231 -9.47 2.44 14.68
CA GLU A 231 -9.44 1.37 15.68
C GLU A 231 -8.33 0.33 15.43
N ALA A 232 -7.71 0.34 14.25
CA ALA A 232 -6.54 -0.48 13.97
C ALA A 232 -5.30 0.08 14.66
N PHE A 233 -4.35 -0.78 14.97
CA PHE A 233 -3.04 -0.32 15.37
C PHE A 233 -2.33 0.27 14.13
N CYS A 234 -2.00 1.56 14.20
CA CYS A 234 -1.30 2.26 13.14
C CYS A 234 0.14 2.56 13.56
N GLY A 235 1.09 2.37 12.65
CA GLY A 235 2.50 2.63 12.93
C GLY A 235 3.29 3.09 11.71
N ALA A 236 4.38 3.80 11.96
CA ALA A 236 5.31 4.25 10.93
C ALA A 236 6.76 4.27 11.42
N PRO A 237 7.75 4.06 10.52
CA PRO A 237 9.15 4.33 10.84
C PRO A 237 9.37 5.83 11.09
N SER A 238 10.41 6.17 11.85
CA SER A 238 10.77 7.58 12.14
C SER A 238 11.12 8.41 10.90
N THR A 239 11.38 7.76 9.79
CA THR A 239 11.67 8.37 8.48
C THR A 239 10.41 8.69 7.67
N ALA A 240 9.23 8.34 8.16
CA ALA A 240 7.96 8.57 7.48
C ALA A 240 7.68 10.05 7.20
N HIS A 241 6.77 10.31 6.27
CA HIS A 241 6.38 11.66 5.92
C HIS A 241 5.88 12.44 7.15
N PRO A 242 6.22 13.74 7.29
CA PRO A 242 5.82 14.54 8.45
C PRO A 242 4.32 14.51 8.76
N ASP A 243 3.45 14.50 7.74
CA ASP A 243 2.00 14.43 7.94
C ASP A 243 1.56 13.09 8.54
N VAL A 244 2.25 11.99 8.19
CA VAL A 244 2.03 10.66 8.76
C VAL A 244 2.43 10.65 10.22
N LEU A 245 3.62 11.17 10.53
CA LEU A 245 4.13 11.26 11.90
C LEU A 245 3.23 12.14 12.78
N ALA A 246 2.80 13.29 12.28
CA ALA A 246 1.87 14.18 12.97
C ALA A 246 0.53 13.48 13.28
N TRP A 247 -0.05 12.81 12.28
CA TRP A 247 -1.30 12.08 12.49
C TRP A 247 -1.17 10.97 13.53
N LEU A 248 -0.08 10.17 13.49
CA LEU A 248 0.15 9.11 14.47
C LEU A 248 0.33 9.68 15.88
N ALA A 249 1.05 10.78 16.04
CA ALA A 249 1.23 11.45 17.34
C ALA A 249 -0.12 11.94 17.91
N ASP A 250 -1.00 12.48 17.07
CA ASP A 250 -2.31 13.01 17.48
C ASP A 250 -3.32 11.89 17.78
N ASN A 251 -3.17 10.70 17.19
CA ASN A 251 -4.12 9.59 17.30
C ASN A 251 -3.59 8.40 18.09
N GLY A 252 -2.46 8.54 18.82
CA GLY A 252 -1.91 7.49 19.66
C GLY A 252 -1.30 6.32 18.90
N GLY A 253 -0.87 6.55 17.65
CA GLY A 253 -0.17 5.57 16.84
C GLY A 253 1.29 5.35 17.28
N CYS A 254 1.94 4.33 16.74
CA CYS A 254 3.31 3.98 17.06
C CYS A 254 4.28 4.58 16.05
N ILE A 255 5.28 5.30 16.53
CA ILE A 255 6.41 5.79 15.72
C ILE A 255 7.67 5.11 16.24
N SER A 256 8.36 4.36 15.36
CA SER A 256 9.61 3.71 15.77
C SER A 256 10.74 4.73 15.92
N SER A 257 11.69 4.42 16.79
CA SER A 257 12.93 5.21 16.94
C SER A 257 13.95 4.89 15.84
N THR A 258 13.77 3.78 15.13
CA THR A 258 14.67 3.26 14.08
C THR A 258 13.95 3.11 12.75
N PRO A 259 14.68 3.10 11.63
CA PRO A 259 14.12 2.69 10.34
C PRO A 259 13.58 1.26 10.38
N GLY A 260 12.50 1.01 9.61
CA GLY A 260 11.92 -0.32 9.45
C GLY A 260 10.82 -0.65 10.45
N VAL A 261 10.29 -1.88 10.35
CA VAL A 261 9.03 -2.29 10.97
C VAL A 261 9.18 -3.04 12.30
N MET A 262 10.38 -3.51 12.64
CA MET A 262 10.56 -4.48 13.75
C MET A 262 10.16 -3.92 15.10
N GLU A 263 10.57 -2.69 15.44
CA GLU A 263 10.22 -2.04 16.71
C GLU A 263 8.70 -1.83 16.82
N ILE A 264 8.06 -1.45 15.71
CA ILE A 264 6.61 -1.24 15.63
C ILE A 264 5.88 -2.57 15.88
N LEU A 265 6.32 -3.65 15.24
CA LEU A 265 5.74 -4.97 15.40
C LEU A 265 5.87 -5.49 16.84
N TYR A 266 7.03 -5.30 17.48
CA TYR A 266 7.20 -5.66 18.89
C TYR A 266 6.31 -4.84 19.83
N THR A 267 6.03 -3.59 19.50
CA THR A 267 5.10 -2.74 20.26
C THR A 267 3.65 -3.24 20.10
N TRP A 268 3.27 -3.63 18.88
CA TRP A 268 1.93 -4.13 18.61
C TRP A 268 1.63 -5.48 19.22
N LYS A 269 2.61 -6.34 19.42
CA LYS A 269 2.47 -7.74 19.83
C LYS A 269 1.10 -8.04 20.47
N PRO A 270 0.21 -8.79 19.81
CA PRO A 270 -1.14 -9.03 20.31
C PRO A 270 -1.10 -9.55 21.76
N LEU A 271 -1.89 -8.95 22.65
CA LEU A 271 -1.88 -9.18 24.10
C LEU A 271 -1.92 -10.65 24.54
N HIS A 272 -2.45 -11.53 23.68
CA HIS A 272 -2.56 -12.97 23.95
C HIS A 272 -1.31 -13.80 23.58
N MET A 273 -0.25 -13.17 23.05
CA MET A 273 1.02 -13.84 22.76
C MET A 273 1.98 -13.82 23.97
N THR A 274 1.58 -13.24 25.10
CA THR A 274 2.43 -13.08 26.29
C THR A 274 2.24 -14.17 27.33
N GLU A 275 1.28 -15.10 27.19
CA GLU A 275 0.96 -16.16 28.13
C GLU A 275 1.22 -17.54 27.54
N SER A 276 2.49 -17.90 27.39
CA SER A 276 2.88 -19.32 27.24
C SER A 276 4.31 -19.54 27.72
#